data_4f8a58a6e80e96d1eff5fbe8234d9e8b
#
_entry.id   4f8a58a6e80e96d1eff5fbe8234d9e8b
#
_cell.length_a   1.000
_cell.length_b   1.000
_cell.length_c   1.000
_cell.angle_alpha   90.00
_cell.angle_beta   90.00
_cell.angle_gamma   90.00
#
_symmetry.space_group_name_H-M   'P 1'
#
loop_
_entity.id
_entity.type
_entity.pdbx_description
1 polymer ?
#
loop_
_entity_poly.entity_id
_entity_poly.type
_entity_poly.pdbx_seq_one_letter_code
_entity_poly.pdbx_strand_id
1 'polypeptide(L)'
;KSYLEEFELPYLRIPGFQKIKNNDIVVFNWPVDTMLNMYYTDKYHYKPIDKKTNYVKRSVGIAGDTLEIKEGYVYINGKKNELSDRAELQFSYLVQPKNRTFSKKVMVNNYDITDPFGIINRENTYQFIAMSDKTVDRFKNHPNVGSVEKYLSIEGERDSNIFPHNENYNWNNDFFGPIYIPKAGTTIDLNIENLPLYKRVIEVYENNTLKVNENNIFINGELAQDYTFKQDYYWLMGDNRHNSQDSRAWGFVPFDHVVGKPVFKWMSWNTNGKGFNKIRWDRMFTTVHGEGTPTSYFVPFLVFLGIYFGIKKWKKYKKED
;
A
#
# COMPACT_ATOMS: atom_id res chain seq x y z
N LYS A 1 23.87 0.94 -9.48
CA LYS A 1 23.78 1.20 -8.03
C LYS A 1 23.77 2.70 -7.80
N SER A 2 22.94 3.17 -6.91
CA SER A 2 22.86 4.59 -6.52
C SER A 2 23.70 4.94 -5.27
N TYR A 3 24.53 4.00 -4.81
CA TYR A 3 25.38 4.15 -3.61
C TYR A 3 26.72 3.44 -3.80
N LEU A 4 27.74 3.90 -3.10
CA LEU A 4 29.05 3.29 -3.01
C LEU A 4 29.08 2.25 -1.88
N GLU A 5 29.70 1.10 -2.12
CA GLU A 5 29.86 0.03 -1.10
C GLU A 5 31.12 0.23 -0.25
N GLU A 6 32.01 1.14 -0.68
CA GLU A 6 33.31 1.37 -0.07
C GLU A 6 33.24 2.18 1.23
N PHE A 7 32.13 2.91 1.43
CA PHE A 7 31.91 3.70 2.64
C PHE A 7 30.45 3.59 3.09
N GLU A 8 30.20 2.77 4.07
CA GLU A 8 28.87 2.61 4.68
C GLU A 8 28.87 3.16 6.10
N LEU A 9 28.01 4.15 6.34
CA LEU A 9 27.69 4.57 7.71
C LEU A 9 26.82 3.51 8.38
N PRO A 10 26.95 3.30 9.69
CA PRO A 10 26.08 2.36 10.40
C PRO A 10 24.61 2.82 10.25
N TYR A 11 23.73 1.85 9.94
CA TYR A 11 22.31 2.12 9.89
C TYR A 11 21.79 2.48 11.28
N LEU A 12 21.30 3.70 11.42
CA LEU A 12 20.70 4.19 12.65
C LEU A 12 19.23 4.49 12.43
N ARG A 13 18.36 3.80 13.14
CA ARG A 13 16.93 4.06 13.17
C ARG A 13 16.59 4.94 14.37
N ILE A 14 16.07 6.14 14.09
CA ILE A 14 15.59 7.03 15.15
C ILE A 14 14.33 6.42 15.76
N PRO A 15 14.20 6.34 17.10
CA PRO A 15 13.00 5.83 17.74
C PRO A 15 11.77 6.63 17.32
N GLY A 16 10.70 5.94 16.94
CA GLY A 16 9.44 6.56 16.58
C GLY A 16 8.70 7.08 17.83
N PHE A 17 8.09 8.25 17.71
CA PHE A 17 7.28 8.83 18.79
C PHE A 17 5.77 8.54 18.63
N GLN A 18 5.38 7.84 17.57
CA GLN A 18 4.00 7.39 17.33
C GLN A 18 3.98 5.93 16.88
N LYS A 19 3.00 5.17 17.40
CA LYS A 19 2.72 3.81 16.92
C LYS A 19 1.90 3.87 15.63
N ILE A 20 2.12 2.90 14.75
CA ILE A 20 1.28 2.68 13.58
C ILE A 20 -0.08 2.17 14.05
N LYS A 21 -1.14 2.73 13.48
CA LYS A 21 -2.53 2.35 13.72
C LYS A 21 -3.17 1.84 12.44
N ASN A 22 -4.31 1.17 12.57
CA ASN A 22 -5.14 0.83 11.43
C ASN A 22 -5.51 2.08 10.64
N ASN A 23 -5.46 1.97 9.31
CA ASN A 23 -5.71 3.02 8.33
C ASN A 23 -4.63 4.09 8.19
N ASP A 24 -3.52 4.03 8.94
CA ASP A 24 -2.38 4.91 8.69
C ASP A 24 -1.74 4.63 7.33
N ILE A 25 -1.33 5.68 6.64
CA ILE A 25 -0.45 5.55 5.47
C ILE A 25 0.98 5.38 5.98
N VAL A 26 1.68 4.36 5.48
CA VAL A 26 3.00 3.97 5.97
C VAL A 26 3.98 3.91 4.82
N VAL A 27 5.16 4.50 5.01
CA VAL A 27 6.34 4.33 4.17
C VAL A 27 7.16 3.19 4.77
N PHE A 28 7.54 2.22 3.96
CA PHE A 28 8.31 1.06 4.41
C PHE A 28 9.24 0.56 3.31
N ASN A 29 10.29 -0.13 3.72
CA ASN A 29 11.22 -0.83 2.84
C ASN A 29 10.57 -2.15 2.38
N TRP A 30 10.51 -2.38 1.08
CA TRP A 30 9.87 -3.56 0.50
C TRP A 30 10.51 -4.86 1.00
N PRO A 31 9.80 -5.72 1.78
CA PRO A 31 10.43 -6.82 2.50
C PRO A 31 11.06 -7.88 1.61
N VAL A 32 10.50 -8.08 0.41
CA VAL A 32 10.96 -9.09 -0.55
C VAL A 32 11.86 -8.51 -1.64
N ASP A 33 12.40 -7.30 -1.47
CA ASP A 33 13.34 -6.72 -2.42
C ASP A 33 14.68 -7.44 -2.37
N THR A 34 14.81 -8.44 -3.25
CA THR A 34 16.00 -9.29 -3.40
C THR A 34 16.54 -9.23 -4.84
N MET A 35 16.20 -8.20 -5.58
CA MET A 35 16.59 -7.98 -6.97
C MET A 35 17.64 -6.89 -7.06
N LEU A 36 18.60 -7.01 -8.00
CA LEU A 36 19.60 -5.96 -8.23
C LEU A 36 18.92 -4.65 -8.66
N ASN A 37 17.97 -4.76 -9.58
CA ASN A 37 17.04 -3.71 -9.98
C ASN A 37 15.81 -4.36 -10.67
N MET A 38 14.84 -3.55 -11.09
CA MET A 38 13.60 -4.06 -11.71
C MET A 38 13.80 -4.75 -13.07
N TYR A 39 14.99 -4.64 -13.69
CA TYR A 39 15.32 -5.26 -14.97
C TYR A 39 16.12 -6.58 -14.83
N TYR A 40 16.71 -6.83 -13.66
CA TYR A 40 17.52 -7.99 -13.35
C TYR A 40 16.95 -8.72 -12.14
N THR A 41 15.99 -9.61 -12.39
CA THR A 41 15.18 -10.32 -11.37
C THR A 41 15.60 -11.78 -11.16
N ASP A 42 16.44 -12.30 -12.03
CA ASP A 42 16.79 -13.72 -12.17
C ASP A 42 17.79 -14.22 -11.11
N LYS A 43 18.44 -13.33 -10.38
CA LYS A 43 19.38 -13.70 -9.32
C LYS A 43 19.01 -13.07 -7.99
N TYR A 44 19.03 -13.89 -6.94
CA TYR A 44 18.93 -13.39 -5.59
C TYR A 44 20.07 -12.41 -5.31
N HIS A 45 19.72 -11.22 -4.83
CA HIS A 45 20.66 -10.21 -4.43
C HIS A 45 20.31 -9.69 -3.04
N TYR A 46 21.18 -9.95 -2.08
CA TYR A 46 20.98 -9.41 -0.73
C TYR A 46 21.04 -7.88 -0.76
N LYS A 47 20.06 -7.25 -0.12
CA LYS A 47 20.04 -5.80 0.12
C LYS A 47 19.85 -5.54 1.61
N PRO A 48 20.71 -4.73 2.24
CA PRO A 48 20.44 -4.18 3.56
C PRO A 48 19.08 -3.46 3.59
N ILE A 49 18.42 -3.38 4.74
CA ILE A 49 17.07 -2.84 4.86
C ILE A 49 16.99 -1.42 4.30
N ASP A 50 17.95 -0.56 4.61
CA ASP A 50 18.03 0.84 4.17
C ASP A 50 18.27 1.02 2.65
N LYS A 51 18.67 -0.04 1.94
CA LYS A 51 18.88 -0.05 0.48
C LYS A 51 17.73 -0.67 -0.30
N LYS A 52 16.73 -1.22 0.40
CA LYS A 52 15.53 -1.75 -0.22
C LYS A 52 14.65 -0.63 -0.76
N THR A 53 13.88 -0.93 -1.80
CA THR A 53 12.93 0.00 -2.41
C THR A 53 11.85 0.41 -1.42
N ASN A 54 11.58 1.70 -1.32
CA ASN A 54 10.53 2.21 -0.46
C ASN A 54 9.17 2.13 -1.15
N TYR A 55 8.19 1.59 -0.45
CA TYR A 55 6.79 1.61 -0.83
C TYR A 55 5.95 2.43 0.15
N VAL A 56 4.81 2.91 -0.35
CA VAL A 56 3.80 3.61 0.44
C VAL A 56 2.50 2.85 0.30
N LYS A 57 1.97 2.37 1.43
CA LYS A 57 0.69 1.63 1.48
C LYS A 57 -0.09 2.03 2.74
N ARG A 58 -1.35 1.62 2.80
CA ARG A 58 -2.19 1.77 3.99
C ARG A 58 -2.04 0.57 4.91
N SER A 59 -1.81 0.81 6.20
CA SER A 59 -1.84 -0.22 7.23
C SER A 59 -3.30 -0.62 7.48
N VAL A 60 -3.73 -1.71 6.88
CA VAL A 60 -5.10 -2.23 7.05
C VAL A 60 -5.19 -3.29 8.15
N GLY A 61 -4.07 -3.69 8.73
CA GLY A 61 -3.99 -4.58 9.88
C GLY A 61 -2.68 -4.34 10.61
N ILE A 62 -2.74 -4.35 11.95
CA ILE A 62 -1.60 -4.18 12.85
C ILE A 62 -1.37 -5.45 13.67
N ALA A 63 -0.24 -5.50 14.36
CA ALA A 63 0.15 -6.64 15.19
C ALA A 63 -0.93 -7.02 16.22
N GLY A 64 -1.37 -8.28 16.17
CA GLY A 64 -2.42 -8.83 17.03
C GLY A 64 -3.82 -8.85 16.39
N ASP A 65 -4.00 -8.23 15.23
CA ASP A 65 -5.27 -8.31 14.49
C ASP A 65 -5.43 -9.64 13.74
N THR A 66 -6.67 -10.04 13.54
CA THR A 66 -7.06 -11.07 12.56
C THR A 66 -7.69 -10.38 11.37
N LEU A 67 -7.11 -10.57 10.19
CA LEU A 67 -7.51 -9.91 8.95
C LEU A 67 -8.20 -10.90 8.01
N GLU A 68 -9.28 -10.46 7.37
CA GLU A 68 -9.98 -11.16 6.31
C GLU A 68 -10.38 -10.17 5.20
N ILE A 69 -10.43 -10.64 3.95
CA ILE A 69 -10.92 -9.84 2.82
C ILE A 69 -12.13 -10.57 2.24
N LYS A 70 -13.23 -9.83 2.09
CA LYS A 70 -14.48 -10.29 1.44
C LYS A 70 -14.88 -9.26 0.39
N GLU A 71 -15.07 -9.70 -0.84
CA GLU A 71 -15.44 -8.84 -1.99
C GLU A 71 -14.50 -7.62 -2.15
N GLY A 72 -13.19 -7.80 -1.86
CA GLY A 72 -12.17 -6.76 -1.90
C GLY A 72 -12.14 -5.80 -0.70
N TYR A 73 -13.09 -5.92 0.25
CA TYR A 73 -13.13 -5.13 1.47
C TYR A 73 -12.46 -5.86 2.64
N VAL A 74 -11.69 -5.10 3.42
CA VAL A 74 -10.98 -5.64 4.58
C VAL A 74 -11.89 -5.70 5.80
N TYR A 75 -11.78 -6.79 6.54
CA TYR A 75 -12.39 -7.00 7.85
C TYR A 75 -11.29 -7.24 8.87
N ILE A 76 -11.38 -6.58 10.01
CA ILE A 76 -10.45 -6.68 11.13
C ILE A 76 -11.21 -7.18 12.34
N ASN A 77 -10.76 -8.31 12.90
CA ASN A 77 -11.39 -8.94 14.06
C ASN A 77 -12.90 -9.15 13.83
N GLY A 78 -13.28 -9.56 12.61
CA GLY A 78 -14.68 -9.82 12.18
C GLY A 78 -15.50 -8.58 11.84
N LYS A 79 -14.94 -7.35 11.95
CA LYS A 79 -15.66 -6.12 11.63
C LYS A 79 -15.10 -5.49 10.35
N LYS A 80 -16.00 -4.99 9.48
CA LYS A 80 -15.59 -4.26 8.28
C LYS A 80 -14.75 -3.05 8.68
N ASN A 81 -13.58 -2.90 8.03
CA ASN A 81 -12.67 -1.79 8.28
C ASN A 81 -13.23 -0.50 7.68
N GLU A 82 -13.55 0.47 8.53
CA GLU A 82 -14.03 1.78 8.13
C GLU A 82 -12.84 2.70 7.86
N LEU A 83 -12.87 3.36 6.71
CA LEU A 83 -11.85 4.30 6.28
C LEU A 83 -12.33 5.74 6.49
N SER A 84 -11.36 6.66 6.68
CA SER A 84 -11.66 8.09 6.71
C SER A 84 -12.22 8.58 5.36
N ASP A 85 -12.96 9.69 5.38
CA ASP A 85 -13.54 10.32 4.18
C ASP A 85 -12.53 10.65 3.08
N ARG A 86 -11.26 10.81 3.45
CA ARG A 86 -10.16 11.09 2.52
C ARG A 86 -9.60 9.87 1.82
N ALA A 87 -9.96 8.68 2.28
CA ALA A 87 -9.53 7.44 1.65
C ALA A 87 -10.52 7.03 0.57
N GLU A 88 -10.05 6.89 -0.65
CA GLU A 88 -10.85 6.42 -1.77
C GLU A 88 -10.30 5.10 -2.26
N LEU A 89 -11.02 4.02 -1.97
CA LEU A 89 -10.72 2.72 -2.54
C LEU A 89 -11.08 2.72 -4.02
N GLN A 90 -10.23 2.08 -4.80
CA GLN A 90 -10.42 1.89 -6.22
C GLN A 90 -10.44 0.39 -6.55
N PHE A 91 -11.41 0.01 -7.38
CA PHE A 91 -11.60 -1.35 -7.84
C PHE A 91 -11.64 -1.40 -9.36
N SER A 92 -11.50 -2.58 -9.91
CA SER A 92 -11.72 -2.83 -11.33
C SER A 92 -13.22 -3.01 -11.61
N TYR A 93 -13.66 -2.50 -12.75
CA TYR A 93 -15.05 -2.58 -13.18
C TYR A 93 -15.15 -3.01 -14.63
N LEU A 94 -16.17 -3.81 -14.92
CA LEU A 94 -16.61 -4.15 -16.27
C LEU A 94 -17.70 -3.18 -16.69
N VAL A 95 -17.59 -2.66 -17.90
CA VAL A 95 -18.53 -1.67 -18.43
C VAL A 95 -18.97 -2.09 -19.81
N GLN A 96 -20.28 -2.23 -19.99
CA GLN A 96 -20.90 -2.42 -21.29
C GLN A 96 -21.28 -1.07 -21.90
N PRO A 97 -20.72 -0.68 -23.06
CA PRO A 97 -21.15 0.49 -23.77
C PRO A 97 -22.47 0.23 -24.50
N LYS A 98 -23.30 1.26 -24.66
CA LYS A 98 -24.53 1.17 -25.49
C LYS A 98 -24.20 1.11 -26.97
N ASN A 99 -23.47 2.10 -27.49
CA ASN A 99 -23.31 2.29 -28.93
C ASN A 99 -21.93 2.77 -29.38
N ARG A 100 -21.08 3.28 -28.51
CA ARG A 100 -19.83 3.95 -28.90
C ARG A 100 -18.67 3.56 -27.99
N THR A 101 -17.46 3.74 -28.48
CA THR A 101 -16.22 3.59 -27.69
C THR A 101 -16.05 4.73 -26.70
N PHE A 102 -15.33 4.47 -25.60
CA PHE A 102 -14.98 5.50 -24.62
C PHE A 102 -13.71 6.25 -25.03
N SER A 103 -13.79 7.58 -25.02
CA SER A 103 -12.64 8.44 -25.31
C SER A 103 -11.81 8.68 -24.07
N LYS A 104 -10.48 8.40 -24.12
CA LYS A 104 -9.55 8.65 -23.01
C LYS A 104 -9.63 10.10 -22.53
N LYS A 105 -9.72 11.07 -23.44
CA LYS A 105 -9.82 12.50 -23.09
C LYS A 105 -11.05 12.80 -22.26
N VAL A 106 -12.20 12.21 -22.59
CA VAL A 106 -13.45 12.39 -21.82
C VAL A 106 -13.35 11.71 -20.48
N MET A 107 -12.79 10.51 -20.41
CA MET A 107 -12.63 9.77 -19.17
C MET A 107 -11.74 10.52 -18.17
N VAL A 108 -10.62 11.05 -18.64
CA VAL A 108 -9.71 11.83 -17.78
C VAL A 108 -10.34 13.16 -17.34
N ASN A 109 -10.91 13.94 -18.29
CA ASN A 109 -11.34 15.31 -17.98
C ASN A 109 -12.64 15.38 -17.19
N ASN A 110 -13.59 14.46 -17.44
CA ASN A 110 -14.94 14.54 -16.88
C ASN A 110 -15.12 13.60 -15.68
N TYR A 111 -14.36 12.51 -15.62
CA TYR A 111 -14.53 11.45 -14.62
C TYR A 111 -13.30 11.21 -13.76
N ASP A 112 -12.18 11.90 -14.04
CA ASP A 112 -10.88 11.71 -13.36
C ASP A 112 -10.36 10.25 -13.44
N ILE A 113 -10.76 9.52 -14.51
CA ILE A 113 -10.29 8.17 -14.78
C ILE A 113 -8.97 8.27 -15.51
N THR A 114 -7.87 8.09 -14.80
CA THR A 114 -6.50 8.24 -15.30
C THR A 114 -5.81 6.93 -15.59
N ASP A 115 -6.26 5.86 -14.95
CA ASP A 115 -5.75 4.51 -15.13
C ASP A 115 -6.17 3.90 -16.48
N PRO A 116 -5.44 2.89 -16.97
CA PRO A 116 -5.76 2.24 -18.22
C PRO A 116 -7.16 1.61 -18.23
N PHE A 117 -7.81 1.65 -19.38
CA PHE A 117 -9.02 0.89 -19.66
C PHE A 117 -9.00 0.39 -21.09
N GLY A 118 -9.69 -0.69 -21.39
CA GLY A 118 -9.73 -1.28 -22.73
C GLY A 118 -10.74 -2.39 -22.86
N ILE A 119 -10.97 -2.80 -24.11
CA ILE A 119 -11.88 -3.90 -24.46
C ILE A 119 -11.20 -5.24 -24.11
N ILE A 120 -11.91 -6.11 -23.43
CA ILE A 120 -11.41 -7.40 -22.98
C ILE A 120 -12.02 -8.60 -23.72
N ASN A 121 -13.12 -8.40 -24.44
CA ASN A 121 -13.80 -9.50 -25.14
C ASN A 121 -14.45 -9.03 -26.46
N ARG A 122 -15.00 -9.99 -27.24
CA ARG A 122 -15.67 -9.72 -28.53
C ARG A 122 -17.01 -9.02 -28.41
N GLU A 123 -17.56 -8.96 -27.21
CA GLU A 123 -18.85 -8.27 -26.92
C GLU A 123 -18.64 -6.79 -26.60
N ASN A 124 -17.43 -6.25 -26.84
CA ASN A 124 -17.03 -4.88 -26.54
C ASN A 124 -17.16 -4.51 -25.04
N THR A 125 -17.05 -5.47 -24.13
CA THR A 125 -16.97 -5.16 -22.70
C THR A 125 -15.64 -4.47 -22.40
N TYR A 126 -15.70 -3.31 -21.76
CA TYR A 126 -14.52 -2.60 -21.30
C TYR A 126 -14.19 -3.00 -19.87
N GLN A 127 -12.92 -3.24 -19.59
CA GLN A 127 -12.40 -3.27 -18.23
C GLN A 127 -11.75 -1.93 -17.90
N PHE A 128 -12.21 -1.30 -16.83
CA PHE A 128 -11.59 -0.14 -16.20
C PHE A 128 -10.82 -0.67 -14.98
N ILE A 129 -9.51 -0.53 -14.98
CA ILE A 129 -8.64 -1.14 -13.95
C ILE A 129 -8.85 -0.52 -12.58
N ALA A 130 -9.16 0.79 -12.52
CA ALA A 130 -9.32 1.52 -11.28
C ALA A 130 -10.39 2.61 -11.38
N MET A 131 -11.47 2.45 -10.64
CA MET A 131 -12.46 3.49 -10.38
C MET A 131 -12.86 3.47 -8.91
N SER A 132 -13.04 4.67 -8.32
CA SER A 132 -13.66 4.77 -6.99
C SER A 132 -15.18 4.71 -7.10
N ASP A 133 -15.87 4.36 -6.00
CA ASP A 133 -17.33 4.31 -5.97
C ASP A 133 -17.94 5.66 -6.38
N LYS A 134 -17.37 6.78 -5.95
CA LYS A 134 -17.78 8.12 -6.37
C LYS A 134 -17.67 8.34 -7.90
N THR A 135 -16.59 7.82 -8.50
CA THR A 135 -16.39 7.88 -9.94
C THR A 135 -17.41 7.01 -10.66
N VAL A 136 -17.67 5.80 -10.17
CA VAL A 136 -18.66 4.87 -10.72
C VAL A 136 -20.06 5.49 -10.71
N ASP A 137 -20.48 6.11 -9.61
CA ASP A 137 -21.81 6.74 -9.51
C ASP A 137 -22.00 7.88 -10.51
N ARG A 138 -20.97 8.69 -10.76
CA ARG A 138 -20.99 9.69 -11.81
C ARG A 138 -20.98 9.07 -13.20
N PHE A 139 -20.15 8.02 -13.39
CA PHE A 139 -19.94 7.38 -14.69
C PHE A 139 -21.15 6.60 -15.17
N LYS A 140 -21.94 6.00 -14.28
CA LYS A 140 -23.22 5.35 -14.61
C LYS A 140 -24.17 6.27 -15.37
N ASN A 141 -24.09 7.57 -15.14
CA ASN A 141 -24.93 8.57 -15.82
C ASN A 141 -24.38 8.99 -17.20
N HIS A 142 -23.25 8.47 -17.65
CA HIS A 142 -22.72 8.77 -18.97
C HIS A 142 -23.62 8.16 -20.05
N PRO A 143 -24.03 8.93 -21.11
CA PRO A 143 -25.04 8.49 -22.12
C PRO A 143 -24.68 7.16 -22.81
N ASN A 144 -23.40 6.85 -22.94
CA ASN A 144 -22.90 5.64 -23.60
C ASN A 144 -22.73 4.44 -22.67
N VAL A 145 -23.00 4.55 -21.38
CA VAL A 145 -22.89 3.45 -20.41
C VAL A 145 -24.19 2.64 -20.40
N GLY A 146 -24.08 1.35 -20.66
CA GLY A 146 -25.19 0.38 -20.55
C GLY A 146 -25.27 -0.21 -19.16
N SER A 147 -24.19 -0.87 -18.72
CA SER A 147 -24.05 -1.39 -17.36
C SER A 147 -22.63 -1.15 -16.83
N VAL A 148 -22.50 -1.11 -15.49
CA VAL A 148 -21.22 -1.05 -14.76
C VAL A 148 -21.28 -2.07 -13.64
N GLU A 149 -20.40 -3.04 -13.67
CA GLU A 149 -20.32 -4.12 -12.68
C GLU A 149 -18.91 -4.19 -12.10
N LYS A 150 -18.81 -4.38 -10.79
CA LYS A 150 -17.52 -4.57 -10.12
C LYS A 150 -16.92 -5.90 -10.55
N TYR A 151 -15.67 -5.87 -11.01
CA TYR A 151 -14.95 -7.07 -11.37
C TYR A 151 -14.31 -7.67 -10.11
N LEU A 152 -14.82 -8.79 -9.67
CA LEU A 152 -14.31 -9.53 -8.53
C LEU A 152 -13.81 -10.90 -8.97
N SER A 153 -12.80 -11.40 -8.30
CA SER A 153 -12.37 -12.78 -8.39
C SER A 153 -13.48 -13.71 -7.86
N ILE A 154 -13.49 -14.95 -8.29
CA ILE A 154 -14.45 -15.94 -7.81
C ILE A 154 -14.01 -16.43 -6.44
N GLU A 155 -14.94 -16.47 -5.49
CA GLU A 155 -14.67 -16.99 -4.15
C GLU A 155 -14.27 -18.47 -4.20
N GLY A 156 -13.21 -18.83 -3.46
CA GLY A 156 -12.66 -20.19 -3.45
C GLY A 156 -11.75 -20.53 -4.63
N GLU A 157 -11.62 -19.65 -5.65
CA GLU A 157 -10.59 -19.78 -6.69
C GLU A 157 -9.25 -19.26 -6.19
N ARG A 158 -8.22 -20.13 -6.28
CA ARG A 158 -6.86 -19.77 -5.90
C ARG A 158 -6.16 -18.94 -6.98
N ASP A 159 -5.53 -17.84 -6.56
CA ASP A 159 -4.52 -17.14 -7.37
C ASP A 159 -3.12 -17.49 -6.86
N SER A 160 -2.29 -18.10 -7.71
CA SER A 160 -0.92 -18.52 -7.39
C SER A 160 0.01 -17.35 -7.04
N ASN A 161 -0.32 -16.11 -7.44
CA ASN A 161 0.44 -14.92 -7.13
C ASN A 161 0.10 -14.32 -5.74
N ILE A 162 -0.88 -14.90 -5.06
CA ILE A 162 -1.34 -14.45 -3.75
C ILE A 162 -0.68 -15.28 -2.64
N PHE A 163 -0.22 -14.55 -1.60
CA PHE A 163 0.33 -15.12 -0.39
C PHE A 163 -0.68 -16.11 0.28
N PRO A 164 -0.24 -17.25 0.80
CA PRO A 164 1.15 -17.68 1.04
C PRO A 164 1.77 -18.47 -0.13
N HIS A 165 1.21 -18.42 -1.34
CA HIS A 165 1.67 -19.16 -2.52
C HIS A 165 1.63 -20.69 -2.35
N ASN A 166 0.70 -21.18 -1.53
CA ASN A 166 0.56 -22.57 -1.17
C ASN A 166 -0.81 -23.11 -1.62
N GLU A 167 -0.86 -24.36 -2.06
CA GLU A 167 -2.05 -24.99 -2.66
C GLU A 167 -3.18 -25.22 -1.64
N ASN A 168 -2.89 -25.23 -0.36
CA ASN A 168 -3.89 -25.41 0.68
C ASN A 168 -4.74 -24.14 0.94
N TYR A 169 -4.40 -23.02 0.32
CA TYR A 169 -5.07 -21.73 0.51
C TYR A 169 -5.73 -21.28 -0.79
N ASN A 170 -7.04 -21.40 -0.87
CA ASN A 170 -7.85 -20.95 -2.02
C ASN A 170 -8.15 -19.45 -1.93
N TRP A 171 -7.09 -18.65 -1.81
CA TRP A 171 -7.18 -17.20 -1.67
C TRP A 171 -6.87 -16.47 -2.98
N ASN A 172 -7.49 -15.30 -3.12
CA ASN A 172 -7.24 -14.39 -4.22
C ASN A 172 -7.30 -12.93 -3.74
N ASN A 173 -7.26 -11.98 -4.66
CA ASN A 173 -7.23 -10.54 -4.32
C ASN A 173 -8.48 -10.07 -3.56
N ASP A 174 -9.64 -10.69 -3.78
CA ASP A 174 -10.93 -10.24 -3.28
C ASP A 174 -11.47 -11.11 -2.14
N PHE A 175 -10.98 -12.34 -2.01
CA PHE A 175 -11.34 -13.31 -0.98
C PHE A 175 -10.07 -13.90 -0.36
N PHE A 176 -9.78 -13.51 0.87
CA PHE A 176 -8.50 -13.79 1.51
C PHE A 176 -8.68 -13.94 3.03
N GLY A 177 -7.94 -14.85 3.64
CA GLY A 177 -7.93 -15.04 5.09
C GLY A 177 -9.00 -16.02 5.59
N PRO A 178 -9.28 -16.03 6.92
CA PRO A 178 -8.66 -15.17 7.94
C PRO A 178 -7.19 -15.47 8.21
N ILE A 179 -6.43 -14.43 8.55
CA ILE A 179 -5.01 -14.54 8.91
C ILE A 179 -4.68 -13.70 10.15
N TYR A 180 -3.98 -14.30 11.12
CA TYR A 180 -3.48 -13.58 12.29
C TYR A 180 -2.20 -12.81 11.96
N ILE A 181 -2.14 -11.54 12.30
CA ILE A 181 -0.97 -10.69 12.11
C ILE A 181 -0.05 -10.79 13.32
N PRO A 182 1.19 -11.28 13.16
CA PRO A 182 2.06 -11.55 14.28
C PRO A 182 2.35 -10.32 15.15
N LYS A 183 2.34 -10.54 16.48
CA LYS A 183 2.63 -9.53 17.49
C LYS A 183 3.78 -9.99 18.35
N ALA A 184 4.72 -9.09 18.65
CA ALA A 184 5.85 -9.36 19.54
C ALA A 184 5.40 -9.97 20.87
N GLY A 185 6.05 -11.07 21.27
CA GLY A 185 5.78 -11.78 22.51
C GLY A 185 4.52 -12.67 22.49
N THR A 186 3.77 -12.73 21.37
CA THR A 186 2.65 -13.67 21.25
C THR A 186 3.12 -14.99 20.69
N THR A 187 2.66 -16.08 21.31
CA THR A 187 2.91 -17.46 20.88
C THR A 187 1.71 -17.99 20.12
N ILE A 188 1.95 -18.68 19.03
CA ILE A 188 0.94 -19.40 18.23
C ILE A 188 1.30 -20.88 18.18
N ASP A 189 0.30 -21.74 18.10
CA ASP A 189 0.52 -23.13 17.72
C ASP A 189 1.04 -23.19 16.29
N LEU A 190 2.10 -23.96 16.06
CA LEU A 190 2.73 -24.11 14.76
C LEU A 190 2.59 -25.54 14.24
N ASN A 191 2.01 -25.67 13.06
CA ASN A 191 1.80 -26.94 12.40
C ASN A 191 2.04 -26.83 10.88
N ILE A 192 2.01 -27.95 10.18
CA ILE A 192 2.25 -27.99 8.73
C ILE A 192 1.21 -27.19 7.93
N GLU A 193 -0.01 -27.09 8.43
CA GLU A 193 -1.09 -26.36 7.75
C GLU A 193 -0.84 -24.85 7.77
N ASN A 194 -0.47 -24.27 8.95
CA ASN A 194 -0.26 -22.84 9.10
C ASN A 194 1.20 -22.39 8.86
N LEU A 195 2.14 -23.34 8.76
CA LEU A 195 3.55 -23.03 8.48
C LEU A 195 3.75 -22.14 7.23
N PRO A 196 3.05 -22.35 6.11
CA PRO A 196 3.21 -21.50 4.92
C PRO A 196 2.99 -20.01 5.20
N LEU A 197 2.10 -19.67 6.16
CA LEU A 197 1.81 -18.29 6.55
C LEU A 197 3.00 -17.65 7.29
N TYR A 198 3.70 -18.41 8.13
CA TYR A 198 4.71 -17.86 9.03
C TYR A 198 6.15 -18.27 8.71
N LYS A 199 6.35 -19.14 7.73
CA LYS A 199 7.68 -19.63 7.35
C LYS A 199 8.66 -18.48 7.12
N ARG A 200 8.29 -17.50 6.29
CA ARG A 200 9.15 -16.35 5.98
C ARG A 200 9.39 -15.45 7.19
N VAL A 201 8.42 -15.30 8.08
CA VAL A 201 8.54 -14.60 9.35
C VAL A 201 9.65 -15.26 10.18
N ILE A 202 9.56 -16.57 10.36
CA ILE A 202 10.48 -17.35 11.20
C ILE A 202 11.90 -17.37 10.61
N GLU A 203 12.02 -17.73 9.34
CA GLU A 203 13.34 -17.92 8.70
C GLU A 203 14.02 -16.60 8.37
N VAL A 204 13.31 -15.69 7.69
CA VAL A 204 13.95 -14.53 7.06
C VAL A 204 13.93 -13.31 7.97
N TYR A 205 12.78 -13.01 8.58
CA TYR A 205 12.64 -11.78 9.36
C TYR A 205 13.14 -11.93 10.80
N GLU A 206 13.12 -13.15 11.34
CA GLU A 206 13.56 -13.43 12.70
C GLU A 206 14.84 -14.28 12.77
N ASN A 207 15.45 -14.54 11.59
CA ASN A 207 16.77 -15.18 11.44
C ASN A 207 16.88 -16.54 12.15
N ASN A 208 15.90 -17.41 11.99
CA ASN A 208 15.95 -18.77 12.49
C ASN A 208 16.22 -19.75 11.34
N THR A 209 16.80 -20.90 11.66
CA THR A 209 16.84 -22.04 10.75
C THR A 209 15.55 -22.84 10.92
N LEU A 210 14.89 -23.19 9.81
CA LEU A 210 13.66 -23.98 9.82
C LEU A 210 13.85 -25.20 8.93
N LYS A 211 13.52 -26.37 9.45
CA LYS A 211 13.53 -27.64 8.72
C LYS A 211 12.23 -28.36 8.98
N VAL A 212 11.69 -28.98 7.96
CA VAL A 212 10.54 -29.87 8.05
C VAL A 212 11.00 -31.27 7.73
N ASN A 213 10.73 -32.21 8.62
CA ASN A 213 10.98 -33.63 8.39
C ASN A 213 9.64 -34.36 8.63
N GLU A 214 9.11 -34.94 7.57
CA GLU A 214 7.76 -35.48 7.55
C GLU A 214 6.74 -34.42 8.01
N ASN A 215 6.09 -34.63 9.17
CA ASN A 215 5.13 -33.70 9.76
C ASN A 215 5.71 -32.90 10.95
N ASN A 216 7.00 -33.05 11.24
CA ASN A 216 7.66 -32.37 12.35
C ASN A 216 8.38 -31.12 11.87
N ILE A 217 8.15 -30.02 12.57
CA ILE A 217 8.82 -28.74 12.32
C ILE A 217 9.97 -28.59 13.32
N PHE A 218 11.15 -28.28 12.82
CA PHE A 218 12.33 -28.01 13.66
C PHE A 218 12.77 -26.57 13.44
N ILE A 219 12.91 -25.82 14.54
CA ILE A 219 13.44 -24.46 14.55
C ILE A 219 14.74 -24.45 15.34
N ASN A 220 15.83 -23.99 14.72
CA ASN A 220 17.18 -24.00 15.28
C ASN A 220 17.64 -25.38 15.77
N GLY A 221 17.14 -26.45 15.15
CA GLY A 221 17.47 -27.84 15.50
C GLY A 221 16.59 -28.45 16.57
N GLU A 222 15.68 -27.72 17.21
CA GLU A 222 14.75 -28.20 18.22
C GLU A 222 13.36 -28.42 17.64
N LEU A 223 12.64 -29.46 18.09
CA LEU A 223 11.26 -29.72 17.71
C LEU A 223 10.35 -28.59 18.19
N ALA A 224 9.64 -27.96 17.27
CA ALA A 224 8.74 -26.85 17.56
C ALA A 224 7.29 -27.25 17.34
N GLN A 225 6.44 -27.07 18.36
CA GLN A 225 4.99 -27.20 18.30
C GLN A 225 4.30 -25.82 18.37
N ASP A 226 5.05 -24.82 18.77
CA ASP A 226 4.61 -23.43 18.83
C ASP A 226 5.75 -22.49 18.38
N TYR A 227 5.41 -21.20 18.23
CA TYR A 227 6.38 -20.17 17.93
C TYR A 227 6.00 -18.84 18.56
N THR A 228 6.96 -18.21 19.25
CA THR A 228 6.81 -16.88 19.85
C THR A 228 7.47 -15.83 18.95
N PHE A 229 6.70 -14.88 18.47
CA PHE A 229 7.20 -13.82 17.57
C PHE A 229 8.08 -12.81 18.32
N LYS A 230 9.18 -12.40 17.68
CA LYS A 230 10.18 -11.47 18.27
C LYS A 230 9.85 -10.00 18.02
N GLN A 231 9.07 -9.68 16.96
CA GLN A 231 8.70 -8.31 16.61
C GLN A 231 7.25 -8.21 16.15
N ASP A 232 6.76 -6.97 16.01
CA ASP A 232 5.44 -6.65 15.45
C ASP A 232 5.47 -6.72 13.93
N TYR A 233 4.33 -7.10 13.35
CA TYR A 233 4.12 -7.14 11.90
C TYR A 233 2.89 -6.34 11.48
N TYR A 234 2.85 -5.97 10.22
CA TYR A 234 1.78 -5.18 9.63
C TYR A 234 1.28 -5.81 8.34
N TRP A 235 0.01 -5.56 8.03
CA TRP A 235 -0.58 -5.88 6.74
C TRP A 235 -0.88 -4.59 6.00
N LEU A 236 -0.13 -4.35 4.94
CA LEU A 236 -0.12 -3.09 4.21
C LEU A 236 -0.73 -3.30 2.81
N MET A 237 -1.80 -2.56 2.49
CA MET A 237 -2.50 -2.65 1.20
C MET A 237 -2.58 -1.30 0.49
N GLY A 238 -2.57 -1.35 -0.85
CA GLY A 238 -2.83 -0.17 -1.67
C GLY A 238 -4.33 0.17 -1.72
N ASP A 239 -4.67 1.45 -1.81
CA ASP A 239 -6.06 1.88 -1.97
C ASP A 239 -6.60 1.51 -3.36
N ASN A 240 -5.75 1.44 -4.40
CA ASN A 240 -6.09 0.85 -5.69
C ASN A 240 -6.00 -0.68 -5.60
N ARG A 241 -7.10 -1.31 -5.19
CA ARG A 241 -7.16 -2.71 -4.78
C ARG A 241 -6.72 -3.70 -5.84
N HIS A 242 -7.11 -3.48 -7.11
CA HIS A 242 -6.79 -4.39 -8.21
C HIS A 242 -5.53 -4.02 -8.99
N ASN A 243 -4.91 -2.87 -8.68
CA ASN A 243 -3.68 -2.41 -9.30
C ASN A 243 -2.63 -2.03 -8.24
N SER A 244 -2.41 -2.94 -7.30
CA SER A 244 -1.43 -2.75 -6.22
C SER A 244 -0.67 -4.04 -5.94
N GLN A 245 0.64 -3.96 -6.02
CA GLN A 245 1.50 -4.94 -5.35
C GLN A 245 1.57 -4.56 -3.88
N ASP A 246 1.11 -5.45 -2.99
CA ASP A 246 1.02 -5.20 -1.55
C ASP A 246 1.08 -6.51 -0.73
N SER A 247 0.73 -6.47 0.55
CA SER A 247 0.84 -7.63 1.44
C SER A 247 0.08 -8.87 0.94
N ARG A 248 -0.94 -8.71 0.08
CA ARG A 248 -1.60 -9.86 -0.55
C ARG A 248 -0.65 -10.65 -1.45
N ALA A 249 0.38 -10.01 -2.00
CA ALA A 249 1.36 -10.69 -2.85
C ALA A 249 2.57 -11.20 -2.05
N TRP A 250 3.07 -10.50 -1.04
CA TRP A 250 4.31 -10.87 -0.36
C TRP A 250 4.17 -11.21 1.14
N GLY A 251 2.97 -11.02 1.73
CA GLY A 251 2.72 -11.30 3.12
C GLY A 251 3.05 -10.13 4.06
N PHE A 252 3.48 -10.45 5.25
CA PHE A 252 3.72 -9.51 6.34
C PHE A 252 4.87 -8.54 6.09
N VAL A 253 4.71 -7.32 6.62
CA VAL A 253 5.78 -6.32 6.70
C VAL A 253 6.26 -6.21 8.14
N PRO A 254 7.52 -6.57 8.44
CA PRO A 254 8.05 -6.51 9.79
C PRO A 254 8.28 -5.05 10.24
N PHE A 255 8.22 -4.83 11.55
CA PHE A 255 8.39 -3.50 12.17
C PHE A 255 9.72 -2.83 11.79
N ASP A 256 10.80 -3.57 11.69
CA ASP A 256 12.12 -3.04 11.32
C ASP A 256 12.21 -2.51 9.89
N HIS A 257 11.28 -2.90 9.01
CA HIS A 257 11.15 -2.37 7.65
C HIS A 257 10.32 -1.07 7.57
N VAL A 258 9.63 -0.68 8.63
CA VAL A 258 8.83 0.55 8.64
C VAL A 258 9.74 1.77 8.72
N VAL A 259 9.64 2.68 7.74
CA VAL A 259 10.38 3.95 7.72
C VAL A 259 9.63 5.03 8.50
N GLY A 260 8.32 5.14 8.33
CA GLY A 260 7.52 6.11 9.06
C GLY A 260 6.16 6.44 8.43
N LYS A 261 5.50 7.45 8.98
CA LYS A 261 4.20 7.97 8.48
C LYS A 261 4.43 9.29 7.75
N PRO A 262 3.99 9.43 6.48
CA PRO A 262 3.95 10.73 5.84
C PRO A 262 2.85 11.58 6.51
N VAL A 263 3.21 12.75 7.00
CA VAL A 263 2.26 13.62 7.74
C VAL A 263 1.82 14.83 6.93
N PHE A 264 2.63 15.24 5.94
CA PHE A 264 2.45 16.49 5.22
C PHE A 264 2.78 16.37 3.73
N LYS A 265 1.94 16.97 2.87
CA LYS A 265 2.16 17.10 1.43
C LYS A 265 2.59 18.53 1.11
N TRP A 266 3.86 18.73 0.83
CA TRP A 266 4.36 20.06 0.47
C TRP A 266 4.11 20.40 -1.00
N MET A 267 4.04 19.40 -1.89
CA MET A 267 3.81 19.55 -3.32
C MET A 267 2.92 18.42 -3.87
N SER A 268 2.06 18.73 -4.83
CA SER A 268 1.26 17.76 -5.56
C SER A 268 1.23 18.12 -7.06
N TRP A 269 1.51 17.13 -7.91
CA TRP A 269 1.65 17.29 -9.35
C TRP A 269 0.61 16.50 -10.11
N ASN A 270 -0.02 17.11 -11.13
CA ASN A 270 -0.93 16.45 -12.05
C ASN A 270 -0.21 16.15 -13.37
N THR A 271 0.13 14.90 -13.63
CA THR A 271 0.81 14.46 -14.85
C THR A 271 -0.02 14.69 -16.11
N ASN A 272 -1.34 14.72 -16.00
CA ASN A 272 -2.28 14.95 -17.11
C ASN A 272 -2.59 16.45 -17.31
N GLY A 273 -2.18 17.33 -16.40
CA GLY A 273 -2.38 18.77 -16.50
C GLY A 273 -1.44 19.44 -17.50
N LYS A 274 -1.79 20.65 -17.93
CA LYS A 274 -0.94 21.50 -18.79
C LYS A 274 -0.68 22.86 -18.12
N GLY A 275 0.53 23.41 -18.30
CA GLY A 275 0.90 24.69 -17.73
C GLY A 275 0.74 24.73 -16.19
N PHE A 276 0.10 25.79 -15.67
CA PHE A 276 -0.15 25.96 -14.23
C PHE A 276 -1.13 24.93 -13.63
N ASN A 277 -1.96 24.28 -14.46
CA ASN A 277 -2.85 23.21 -14.03
C ASN A 277 -2.12 21.89 -13.73
N LYS A 278 -0.82 21.82 -13.98
CA LYS A 278 0.02 20.71 -13.49
C LYS A 278 0.16 20.71 -11.97
N ILE A 279 0.09 21.87 -11.33
CA ILE A 279 0.19 21.98 -9.88
C ILE A 279 -1.23 21.81 -9.29
N ARG A 280 -1.38 20.88 -8.38
CA ARG A 280 -2.62 20.68 -7.62
C ARG A 280 -2.58 21.57 -6.39
N TRP A 281 -2.95 22.84 -6.56
CA TRP A 281 -2.89 23.87 -5.53
C TRP A 281 -3.73 23.53 -4.30
N ASP A 282 -4.86 22.85 -4.50
CA ASP A 282 -5.76 22.34 -3.48
C ASP A 282 -5.13 21.29 -2.55
N ARG A 283 -4.07 20.62 -3.03
CA ARG A 283 -3.35 19.56 -2.31
C ARG A 283 -1.99 19.99 -1.77
N MET A 284 -1.54 21.21 -2.10
CA MET A 284 -0.26 21.72 -1.62
C MET A 284 -0.37 22.17 -0.18
N PHE A 285 0.66 21.89 0.59
CA PHE A 285 0.76 22.25 2.02
C PHE A 285 -0.42 21.70 2.83
N THR A 286 -0.84 20.46 2.57
CA THR A 286 -1.94 19.80 3.27
C THR A 286 -1.45 18.63 4.11
N THR A 287 -2.22 18.26 5.13
CA THR A 287 -1.98 17.03 5.89
C THR A 287 -2.37 15.80 5.06
N VAL A 288 -1.67 14.67 5.30
CA VAL A 288 -1.97 13.38 4.66
C VAL A 288 -3.20 12.74 5.28
N HIS A 289 -3.25 12.73 6.61
CA HIS A 289 -4.31 12.13 7.42
C HIS A 289 -5.37 13.14 7.83
N GLY A 290 -6.53 12.65 8.24
CA GLY A 290 -7.64 13.45 8.79
C GLY A 290 -8.96 13.17 8.09
N GLU A 291 -10.02 13.75 8.63
CA GLU A 291 -11.37 13.70 8.09
C GLU A 291 -11.68 14.93 7.23
N GLY A 292 -12.71 14.85 6.40
CA GLY A 292 -13.20 15.93 5.56
C GLY A 292 -12.20 16.45 4.54
N THR A 293 -12.44 17.64 4.00
CA THR A 293 -11.56 18.27 3.01
C THR A 293 -10.25 18.73 3.63
N PRO A 294 -9.07 18.42 3.00
CA PRO A 294 -7.79 18.86 3.53
C PRO A 294 -7.68 20.39 3.55
N THR A 295 -7.31 20.95 4.69
CA THR A 295 -6.97 22.38 4.79
C THR A 295 -5.57 22.61 4.24
N SER A 296 -5.42 23.58 3.32
CA SER A 296 -4.12 23.98 2.81
C SER A 296 -3.51 25.08 3.69
N TYR A 297 -2.28 24.84 4.13
CA TYR A 297 -1.48 25.82 4.87
C TYR A 297 -0.59 26.68 3.95
N PHE A 298 -0.84 26.65 2.63
CA PHE A 298 -0.01 27.38 1.65
C PHE A 298 -0.09 28.90 1.84
N VAL A 299 -1.28 29.47 2.00
CA VAL A 299 -1.45 30.92 2.23
C VAL A 299 -0.83 31.37 3.55
N PRO A 300 -1.08 30.70 4.71
CA PRO A 300 -0.35 31.00 5.94
C PRO A 300 1.18 30.92 5.79
N PHE A 301 1.70 29.97 5.05
CA PHE A 301 3.13 29.86 4.77
C PHE A 301 3.66 31.08 3.99
N LEU A 302 2.97 31.54 2.95
CA LEU A 302 3.36 32.73 2.19
C LEU A 302 3.32 34.01 3.07
N VAL A 303 2.32 34.15 3.92
CA VAL A 303 2.24 35.28 4.88
C VAL A 303 3.43 35.25 5.84
N PHE A 304 3.75 34.07 6.40
CA PHE A 304 4.93 33.90 7.26
C PHE A 304 6.24 34.29 6.55
N LEU A 305 6.43 33.84 5.31
CA LEU A 305 7.59 34.21 4.50
C LEU A 305 7.65 35.74 4.26
N GLY A 306 6.52 36.34 3.92
CA GLY A 306 6.44 37.81 3.72
C GLY A 306 6.84 38.57 4.98
N ILE A 307 6.34 38.17 6.14
CA ILE A 307 6.71 38.75 7.44
C ILE A 307 8.21 38.55 7.72
N TYR A 308 8.72 37.34 7.52
CA TYR A 308 10.14 37.02 7.74
C TYR A 308 11.08 37.90 6.89
N PHE A 309 10.82 38.00 5.58
CA PHE A 309 11.62 38.83 4.70
C PHE A 309 11.43 40.32 4.97
N GLY A 310 10.23 40.76 5.34
CA GLY A 310 9.96 42.13 5.77
C GLY A 310 10.78 42.53 7.00
N ILE A 311 10.78 41.69 8.05
CA ILE A 311 11.59 41.91 9.26
C ILE A 311 13.09 41.90 8.93
N LYS A 312 13.54 40.96 8.07
CA LYS A 312 14.96 40.88 7.65
C LYS A 312 15.39 42.15 6.92
N LYS A 313 14.55 42.65 6.00
CA LYS A 313 14.81 43.90 5.25
C LYS A 313 14.80 45.10 6.18
N TRP A 314 13.85 45.22 7.08
CA TRP A 314 13.77 46.31 8.10
C TRP A 314 14.99 46.33 9.02
N LYS A 315 15.45 45.16 9.51
CA LYS A 315 16.67 45.06 10.33
C LYS A 315 17.92 45.46 9.57
N LYS A 316 17.96 45.27 8.24
CA LYS A 316 19.10 45.71 7.40
C LYS A 316 19.12 47.22 7.28
N TYR A 317 17.99 47.85 6.99
CA TYR A 317 17.89 49.34 6.95
C TYR A 317 18.29 50.00 8.27
N LYS A 318 17.87 49.45 9.41
CA LYS A 318 18.24 49.97 10.74
C LYS A 318 19.74 49.83 11.11
N LYS A 319 20.52 49.10 10.34
CA LYS A 319 21.97 48.99 10.58
C LYS A 319 22.79 49.88 9.64
N GLU A 320 22.18 50.40 8.59
CA GLU A 320 22.78 51.28 7.60
C GLU A 320 22.54 52.79 7.95
N ASP A 321 21.62 53.10 8.89
CA ASP A 321 21.45 54.39 9.58
C ASP A 321 22.22 54.38 10.95
#